data_cd80a86e431a86828c3e01923761c269
#
_entry.id   cd80a86e431a86828c3e01923761c269
#
_cell.length_a   1.000
_cell.length_b   1.000
_cell.length_c   1.000
_cell.angle_alpha   90.00
_cell.angle_beta   90.00
_cell.angle_gamma   90.00
#
_symmetry.space_group_name_H-M   'P 1'
#
loop_
_entity.id
_entity.type
_entity.pdbx_description
1 polymer ?
#
loop_
_entity_poly.entity_id
_entity_poly.type
_entity_poly.pdbx_seq_one_letter_code
_entity_poly.pdbx_strand_id
1 'polypeptide(L)'
;LSLRRQRQMCIRDRDRTYKNAIELMKSLGVGIKEISIKDACIQHMNDIEHDESVKDITYENTQARERTQILFDMANKHGKLLVGTGDLSELAMGWCTYNGDHMSMYGVNVSVPKTLVRYLVEYVAHESDEKTKEILLDILDTPVSPELLPPDENGKIAQKTEDNIGPYELHDFFLYNFVRFGFDKAKLKRLAQKAFDGTYTNDEIEKWLNVFIKRFFISQFKRSCIPDGPKVGSVSLSSRGDWRMPSDASFEDFIK
;
A
#
# COMPACT_ATOMS: atom_id res chain seq x y z
N LEU A 1 3.80 -13.45 19.58
CA LEU A 1 4.15 -12.63 18.37
C LEU A 1 4.23 -11.17 18.80
N SER A 2 5.43 -10.60 18.89
CA SER A 2 5.54 -9.17 19.13
C SER A 2 5.56 -8.46 17.80
N LEU A 3 4.43 -7.90 17.38
CA LEU A 3 4.38 -6.92 16.30
C LEU A 3 5.13 -5.68 16.79
N ARG A 4 6.18 -5.30 16.09
CA ARG A 4 6.89 -4.05 16.35
C ARG A 4 6.62 -3.12 15.19
N ARG A 5 5.91 -2.05 15.46
CA ARG A 5 5.80 -0.95 14.50
C ARG A 5 6.91 0.05 14.79
N GLN A 6 7.62 0.37 13.75
CA GLN A 6 8.59 1.44 13.78
C GLN A 6 7.89 2.73 13.40
N ARG A 7 8.04 3.76 14.21
CA ARG A 7 7.57 5.10 13.86
C ARG A 7 8.58 5.77 12.96
N GLN A 8 8.08 6.24 11.84
CA GLN A 8 8.72 7.29 11.07
C GLN A 8 8.39 8.65 11.68
N MET A 9 9.38 9.47 11.87
CA MET A 9 9.15 10.90 11.84
C MET A 9 9.40 11.40 10.41
N CYS A 10 8.34 11.37 9.59
CA CYS A 10 8.17 12.46 8.64
C CYS A 10 8.13 13.75 9.45
N ILE A 11 8.66 14.84 8.93
CA ILE A 11 8.88 16.12 9.64
C ILE A 11 7.59 16.66 10.31
N ARG A 12 6.41 16.10 9.99
CA ARG A 12 5.13 16.25 10.71
C ARG A 12 4.26 15.03 10.49
N ASP A 13 4.25 14.13 11.47
CA ASP A 13 3.24 13.08 11.54
C ASP A 13 1.86 13.69 11.78
N ARG A 14 0.84 13.10 11.16
CA ARG A 14 -0.55 13.45 11.47
C ARG A 14 -0.84 12.92 12.86
N ASP A 15 -1.14 13.81 13.79
CA ASP A 15 -1.39 13.46 15.18
C ASP A 15 -2.44 12.34 15.32
N ARG A 16 -3.50 12.35 14.47
CA ARG A 16 -4.56 11.33 14.46
C ARG A 16 -4.03 9.94 14.08
N THR A 17 -3.35 9.82 12.93
CA THR A 17 -2.81 8.52 12.46
C THR A 17 -1.79 7.94 13.44
N TYR A 18 -0.91 8.80 13.97
CA TYR A 18 0.06 8.40 14.95
C TYR A 18 -0.59 7.93 16.26
N LYS A 19 -1.51 8.73 16.80
CA LYS A 19 -2.23 8.41 18.04
C LYS A 19 -2.95 7.07 17.89
N ASN A 20 -3.71 6.90 16.81
CA ASN A 20 -4.42 5.64 16.53
C ASN A 20 -3.47 4.44 16.45
N ALA A 21 -2.33 4.60 15.78
CA ALA A 21 -1.35 3.53 15.66
C ALA A 21 -0.78 3.11 17.02
N ILE A 22 -0.43 4.07 17.89
CA ILE A 22 0.10 3.80 19.22
C ILE A 22 -0.98 3.19 20.14
N GLU A 23 -2.18 3.74 20.12
CA GLU A 23 -3.29 3.26 20.95
C GLU A 23 -3.74 1.85 20.56
N LEU A 24 -3.82 1.56 19.24
CA LEU A 24 -4.12 0.22 18.73
C LEU A 24 -3.06 -0.80 19.18
N MET A 25 -1.78 -0.48 19.03
CA MET A 25 -0.71 -1.37 19.49
C MET A 25 -0.78 -1.65 20.98
N LYS A 26 -1.12 -0.63 21.79
CA LYS A 26 -1.31 -0.81 23.24
C LYS A 26 -2.52 -1.69 23.57
N SER A 27 -3.66 -1.47 22.88
CA SER A 27 -4.87 -2.28 23.10
C SER A 27 -4.67 -3.74 22.73
N LEU A 28 -3.87 -4.00 21.68
CA LEU A 28 -3.51 -5.35 21.25
C LEU A 28 -2.37 -6.00 22.09
N GLY A 29 -1.83 -5.31 23.09
CA GLY A 29 -0.76 -5.82 23.94
C GLY A 29 0.57 -6.06 23.22
N VAL A 30 0.84 -5.37 22.11
CA VAL A 30 2.07 -5.54 21.33
C VAL A 30 3.16 -4.57 21.80
N GLY A 31 4.42 -5.03 21.77
CA GLY A 31 5.57 -4.20 22.13
C GLY A 31 5.80 -3.08 21.11
N ILE A 32 6.05 -1.88 21.61
CA ILE A 32 6.26 -0.69 20.79
C ILE A 32 7.71 -0.23 20.93
N LYS A 33 8.33 0.09 19.77
CA LYS A 33 9.62 0.76 19.73
C LYS A 33 9.57 1.87 18.68
N GLU A 34 9.86 3.08 19.10
CA GLU A 34 9.98 4.24 18.21
C GLU A 34 11.46 4.49 17.86
N ILE A 35 11.73 4.70 16.58
CA ILE A 35 13.06 5.05 16.08
C ILE A 35 12.89 6.20 15.08
N SER A 36 13.54 7.34 15.31
CA SER A 36 13.60 8.43 14.35
C SER A 36 14.50 8.05 13.18
N ILE A 37 14.02 8.31 11.97
CA ILE A 37 14.82 8.17 10.72
C ILE A 37 15.29 9.52 10.19
N LYS A 38 14.93 10.61 10.86
CA LYS A 38 15.13 11.98 10.37
C LYS A 38 16.58 12.26 10.01
N ASP A 39 17.49 12.04 10.96
CA ASP A 39 18.90 12.39 10.79
C ASP A 39 19.57 11.53 9.71
N ALA A 40 19.20 10.24 9.64
CA ALA A 40 19.68 9.33 8.60
C ALA A 40 19.20 9.76 7.22
N CYS A 41 17.92 10.14 7.07
CA CYS A 41 17.39 10.64 5.80
C CYS A 41 18.03 11.95 5.38
N ILE A 42 18.27 12.89 6.31
CA ILE A 42 18.95 14.16 6.03
C ILE A 42 20.39 13.89 5.55
N GLN A 43 21.12 13.04 6.25
CA GLN A 43 22.49 12.66 5.86
C GLN A 43 22.48 12.03 4.46
N HIS A 44 21.56 11.09 4.20
CA HIS A 44 21.45 10.44 2.90
C HIS A 44 21.14 11.44 1.77
N MET A 45 20.25 12.41 1.99
CA MET A 45 19.92 13.44 1.00
C MET A 45 21.12 14.33 0.71
N ASN A 46 21.91 14.70 1.74
CA ASN A 46 23.16 15.44 1.56
C ASN A 46 24.19 14.64 0.74
N ASP A 47 24.32 13.34 1.00
CA ASP A 47 25.26 12.48 0.30
C ASP A 47 24.95 12.33 -1.21
N ILE A 48 23.65 12.41 -1.57
CA ILE A 48 23.20 12.38 -2.97
C ILE A 48 22.95 13.77 -3.57
N GLU A 49 23.34 14.84 -2.87
CA GLU A 49 23.19 16.24 -3.30
C GLU A 49 21.72 16.62 -3.61
N HIS A 50 20.76 16.05 -2.88
CA HIS A 50 19.33 16.35 -3.03
C HIS A 50 18.89 17.43 -2.06
N ASP A 51 18.23 18.47 -2.58
CA ASP A 51 17.68 19.58 -1.77
C ASP A 51 16.50 19.08 -0.91
N GLU A 52 16.63 19.17 0.41
CA GLU A 52 15.60 18.78 1.38
C GLU A 52 14.27 19.53 1.20
N SER A 53 14.26 20.71 0.59
CA SER A 53 13.05 21.48 0.31
C SER A 53 12.19 20.85 -0.80
N VAL A 54 12.80 20.05 -1.69
CA VAL A 54 12.14 19.39 -2.80
C VAL A 54 11.48 18.10 -2.30
N LYS A 55 10.16 18.06 -2.25
CA LYS A 55 9.34 16.92 -1.78
C LYS A 55 8.89 16.04 -2.94
N ASP A 56 9.85 15.52 -3.66
CA ASP A 56 9.63 14.65 -4.83
C ASP A 56 9.66 13.15 -4.47
N ILE A 57 9.64 12.31 -5.51
CA ILE A 57 9.70 10.84 -5.37
C ILE A 57 11.01 10.37 -4.70
N THR A 58 12.11 11.12 -4.83
CA THR A 58 13.39 10.80 -4.18
C THR A 58 13.26 10.98 -2.68
N TYR A 59 12.66 12.10 -2.26
CA TYR A 59 12.38 12.39 -0.86
C TYR A 59 11.51 11.30 -0.20
N GLU A 60 10.43 10.88 -0.86
CA GLU A 60 9.57 9.81 -0.36
C GLU A 60 10.30 8.47 -0.31
N ASN A 61 10.96 8.08 -1.40
CA ASN A 61 11.62 6.78 -1.50
C ASN A 61 12.78 6.63 -0.51
N THR A 62 13.52 7.70 -0.21
CA THR A 62 14.59 7.68 0.81
C THR A 62 14.02 7.29 2.17
N GLN A 63 12.93 7.90 2.59
CA GLN A 63 12.29 7.59 3.86
C GLN A 63 11.76 6.15 3.90
N ALA A 64 11.12 5.68 2.84
CA ALA A 64 10.59 4.33 2.77
C ALA A 64 11.71 3.26 2.86
N ARG A 65 12.85 3.51 2.20
CA ARG A 65 14.00 2.58 2.24
C ARG A 65 14.70 2.59 3.59
N GLU A 66 14.90 3.75 4.20
CA GLU A 66 15.48 3.86 5.54
C GLU A 66 14.65 3.09 6.58
N ARG A 67 13.32 3.20 6.54
CA ARG A 67 12.43 2.39 7.37
C ARG A 67 12.67 0.91 7.19
N THR A 68 12.73 0.48 5.95
CA THR A 68 12.88 -0.93 5.61
C THR A 68 14.23 -1.47 6.07
N GLN A 69 15.32 -0.72 5.86
CA GLN A 69 16.65 -1.07 6.32
C GLN A 69 16.66 -1.31 7.83
N ILE A 70 16.19 -0.35 8.62
CA ILE A 70 16.14 -0.48 10.08
C ILE A 70 15.28 -1.69 10.52
N LEU A 71 14.16 -1.95 9.84
CA LEU A 71 13.31 -3.10 10.18
C LEU A 71 14.02 -4.44 9.95
N PHE A 72 14.75 -4.59 8.85
CA PHE A 72 15.54 -5.80 8.57
C PHE A 72 16.68 -5.97 9.59
N ASP A 73 17.42 -4.88 9.89
CA ASP A 73 18.50 -4.91 10.88
C ASP A 73 17.99 -5.24 12.28
N MET A 74 16.82 -4.69 12.65
CA MET A 74 16.16 -5.04 13.90
C MET A 74 15.72 -6.50 13.94
N ALA A 75 15.21 -7.04 12.85
CA ALA A 75 14.86 -8.45 12.74
C ALA A 75 16.12 -9.33 12.92
N ASN A 76 17.21 -9.00 12.23
CA ASN A 76 18.50 -9.69 12.36
C ASN A 76 19.02 -9.62 13.80
N LYS A 77 19.10 -8.42 14.37
CA LYS A 77 19.62 -8.19 15.74
C LYS A 77 18.90 -9.01 16.80
N HIS A 78 17.61 -9.27 16.59
CA HIS A 78 16.78 -9.95 17.58
C HIS A 78 16.39 -11.38 17.18
N GLY A 79 16.92 -11.92 16.07
CA GLY A 79 16.58 -13.25 15.56
C GLY A 79 15.08 -13.40 15.29
N LYS A 80 14.46 -12.39 14.65
CA LYS A 80 13.01 -12.30 14.42
C LYS A 80 12.67 -12.22 12.94
N LEU A 81 11.43 -12.54 12.62
CA LEU A 81 10.85 -12.41 11.29
C LEU A 81 10.26 -11.01 11.13
N LEU A 82 10.59 -10.35 10.02
CA LEU A 82 9.94 -9.11 9.57
C LEU A 82 8.67 -9.45 8.79
N VAL A 83 7.52 -9.04 9.33
CA VAL A 83 6.21 -9.21 8.68
C VAL A 83 5.85 -7.93 7.95
N GLY A 84 5.58 -8.04 6.64
CA GLY A 84 5.12 -6.96 5.79
C GLY A 84 3.61 -6.81 5.78
N THR A 85 3.15 -5.60 5.49
CA THR A 85 1.74 -5.22 5.49
C THR A 85 1.20 -4.85 4.11
N GLY A 86 2.04 -4.83 3.07
CA GLY A 86 1.62 -4.57 1.69
C GLY A 86 0.51 -5.52 1.25
N ASP A 87 -0.50 -4.97 0.58
CA ASP A 87 -1.67 -5.71 0.13
C ASP A 87 -1.65 -6.01 -1.39
N LEU A 88 -2.59 -6.82 -1.83
CA LEU A 88 -2.69 -7.26 -3.22
C LEU A 88 -2.91 -6.10 -4.20
N SER A 89 -3.67 -5.08 -3.81
CA SER A 89 -4.00 -3.92 -4.65
C SER A 89 -2.77 -3.03 -4.84
N GLU A 90 -2.00 -2.81 -3.79
CA GLU A 90 -0.73 -2.08 -3.85
C GLU A 90 0.26 -2.80 -4.77
N LEU A 91 0.36 -4.11 -4.69
CA LEU A 91 1.20 -4.93 -5.56
C LEU A 91 0.74 -4.88 -7.02
N ALA A 92 -0.57 -4.90 -7.27
CA ALA A 92 -1.13 -4.81 -8.62
C ALA A 92 -0.81 -3.46 -9.27
N MET A 93 -1.04 -2.36 -8.53
CA MET A 93 -0.83 -1.00 -9.01
C MET A 93 0.63 -0.54 -8.92
N GLY A 94 1.50 -1.31 -8.26
CA GLY A 94 2.88 -0.90 -7.97
C GLY A 94 2.95 0.34 -7.08
N TRP A 95 1.95 0.54 -6.22
CA TRP A 95 1.87 1.67 -5.30
C TRP A 95 2.67 1.38 -4.04
N CYS A 96 3.95 1.29 -4.21
CA CYS A 96 4.94 1.05 -3.18
C CYS A 96 6.32 1.50 -3.66
N THR A 97 7.22 1.80 -2.74
CA THR A 97 8.62 2.08 -3.06
C THR A 97 9.37 0.78 -3.35
N TYR A 98 9.97 0.67 -4.53
CA TYR A 98 10.83 -0.47 -4.86
C TYR A 98 11.99 -0.61 -3.87
N ASN A 99 12.20 -1.82 -3.33
CA ASN A 99 13.14 -2.10 -2.24
C ASN A 99 12.93 -1.23 -0.98
N GLY A 100 11.69 -0.81 -0.75
CA GLY A 100 11.27 -0.05 0.41
C GLY A 100 10.14 -0.78 1.15
N ASP A 101 9.01 -0.11 1.29
CA ASP A 101 7.85 -0.57 2.07
C ASP A 101 7.22 -1.89 1.59
N HIS A 102 7.44 -2.29 0.33
CA HIS A 102 6.95 -3.58 -0.18
C HIS A 102 7.84 -4.77 0.22
N MET A 103 9.02 -4.52 0.81
CA MET A 103 9.95 -5.57 1.20
C MET A 103 9.69 -6.06 2.62
N SER A 104 9.69 -7.37 2.78
CA SER A 104 9.62 -8.05 4.08
C SER A 104 10.09 -9.50 3.94
N MET A 105 10.19 -10.21 5.06
CA MET A 105 10.49 -11.64 5.05
C MET A 105 9.23 -12.49 4.82
N TYR A 106 8.05 -11.96 5.18
CA TYR A 106 6.75 -12.59 4.97
C TYR A 106 5.65 -11.54 4.87
N GLY A 107 4.81 -11.59 3.85
CA GLY A 107 3.71 -10.65 3.62
C GLY A 107 2.36 -11.25 3.93
N VAL A 108 1.70 -10.82 4.99
CA VAL A 108 0.41 -11.42 5.42
C VAL A 108 -0.76 -11.04 4.52
N ASN A 109 -0.70 -9.88 3.85
CA ASN A 109 -1.80 -9.35 3.02
C ASN A 109 -1.54 -9.43 1.52
N VAL A 110 -0.47 -10.08 1.07
CA VAL A 110 -0.06 -10.08 -0.36
C VAL A 110 -1.11 -10.64 -1.33
N SER A 111 -2.10 -11.38 -0.83
CA SER A 111 -3.23 -11.87 -1.64
C SER A 111 -4.59 -11.37 -1.16
N VAL A 112 -4.62 -10.34 -0.31
CA VAL A 112 -5.83 -9.70 0.20
C VAL A 112 -5.95 -8.32 -0.45
N PRO A 113 -6.99 -8.04 -1.27
CA PRO A 113 -7.18 -6.72 -1.87
C PRO A 113 -7.53 -5.68 -0.81
N LYS A 114 -7.20 -4.42 -1.07
CA LYS A 114 -7.38 -3.31 -0.14
C LYS A 114 -8.84 -3.14 0.32
N THR A 115 -9.77 -3.34 -0.59
CA THR A 115 -11.20 -3.32 -0.26
C THR A 115 -11.58 -4.39 0.75
N LEU A 116 -11.04 -5.61 0.60
CA LEU A 116 -11.29 -6.69 1.57
C LEU A 116 -10.59 -6.43 2.91
N VAL A 117 -9.39 -5.83 2.92
CA VAL A 117 -8.71 -5.43 4.17
C VAL A 117 -9.63 -4.52 4.98
N ARG A 118 -10.32 -3.58 4.33
CA ARG A 118 -11.25 -2.66 4.97
C ARG A 118 -12.40 -3.40 5.67
N TYR A 119 -13.05 -4.35 4.99
CA TYR A 119 -14.10 -5.19 5.58
C TYR A 119 -13.60 -6.08 6.73
N LEU A 120 -12.38 -6.62 6.60
CA LEU A 120 -11.78 -7.42 7.68
C LEU A 120 -11.51 -6.58 8.93
N VAL A 121 -11.03 -5.36 8.78
CA VAL A 121 -10.80 -4.43 9.91
C VAL A 121 -12.12 -4.04 10.55
N GLU A 122 -13.16 -3.78 9.76
CA GLU A 122 -14.52 -3.48 10.26
C GLU A 122 -15.09 -4.68 11.04
N TYR A 123 -14.97 -5.88 10.51
CA TYR A 123 -15.38 -7.11 11.20
C TYR A 123 -14.65 -7.27 12.54
N VAL A 124 -13.34 -7.12 12.56
CA VAL A 124 -12.53 -7.20 13.80
C VAL A 124 -12.92 -6.12 14.78
N ALA A 125 -13.25 -4.90 14.31
CA ALA A 125 -13.70 -3.82 15.17
C ALA A 125 -14.98 -4.22 15.93
N HIS A 126 -15.93 -4.87 15.25
CA HIS A 126 -17.19 -5.31 15.87
C HIS A 126 -17.03 -6.49 16.84
N GLU A 127 -16.00 -7.30 16.68
CA GLU A 127 -15.67 -8.43 17.57
C GLU A 127 -14.75 -8.02 18.75
N SER A 128 -14.27 -6.77 18.77
CA SER A 128 -13.32 -6.26 19.77
C SER A 128 -14.04 -5.59 20.96
N ASP A 129 -13.29 -5.32 22.03
CA ASP A 129 -13.74 -4.44 23.11
C ASP A 129 -14.00 -3.02 22.59
N GLU A 130 -14.81 -2.24 23.32
CA GLU A 130 -15.28 -0.92 22.86
C GLU A 130 -14.13 0.04 22.53
N LYS A 131 -13.08 0.05 23.33
CA LYS A 131 -11.91 0.91 23.09
C LYS A 131 -11.17 0.54 21.80
N THR A 132 -10.93 -0.73 21.56
CA THR A 132 -10.27 -1.23 20.34
C THR A 132 -11.15 -0.98 19.12
N LYS A 133 -12.47 -1.16 19.26
CA LYS A 133 -13.45 -0.87 18.22
C LYS A 133 -13.43 0.60 17.79
N GLU A 134 -13.48 1.53 18.74
CA GLU A 134 -13.42 2.97 18.45
C GLU A 134 -12.17 3.33 17.66
N ILE A 135 -10.99 2.80 18.05
CA ILE A 135 -9.73 3.04 17.36
C ILE A 135 -9.76 2.49 15.93
N LEU A 136 -10.26 1.25 15.73
CA LEU A 136 -10.31 0.62 14.42
C LEU A 136 -11.28 1.34 13.48
N LEU A 137 -12.44 1.77 13.97
CA LEU A 137 -13.39 2.54 13.18
C LEU A 137 -12.84 3.93 12.83
N ASP A 138 -12.12 4.59 13.74
CA ASP A 138 -11.44 5.86 13.45
C ASP A 138 -10.33 5.70 12.40
N ILE A 139 -9.61 4.58 12.38
CA ILE A 139 -8.65 4.23 11.33
C ILE A 139 -9.37 4.06 9.98
N LEU A 140 -10.51 3.38 9.94
CA LEU A 140 -11.30 3.18 8.71
C LEU A 140 -11.89 4.49 8.16
N ASP A 141 -12.22 5.45 9.04
CA ASP A 141 -12.69 6.78 8.66
C ASP A 141 -11.55 7.71 8.17
N THR A 142 -10.30 7.32 8.36
CA THR A 142 -9.14 8.09 7.91
C THR A 142 -8.90 7.85 6.42
N PRO A 143 -8.91 8.90 5.56
CA PRO A 143 -8.64 8.74 4.14
C PRO A 143 -7.25 8.14 3.88
N VAL A 144 -7.18 7.22 2.92
CA VAL A 144 -5.88 6.68 2.46
C VAL A 144 -5.08 7.77 1.76
N SER A 145 -3.89 8.04 2.25
CA SER A 145 -3.04 9.12 1.73
C SER A 145 -1.57 8.75 1.82
N PRO A 146 -0.71 9.33 0.97
CA PRO A 146 0.73 9.17 1.09
C PRO A 146 1.19 9.65 2.48
N GLU A 147 1.74 8.75 3.28
CA GLU A 147 2.21 9.06 4.65
C GLU A 147 3.53 9.84 4.66
N LEU A 148 4.24 9.84 3.54
CA LEU A 148 5.61 10.37 3.44
C LEU A 148 5.69 11.85 3.05
N LEU A 149 4.58 12.43 2.58
CA LEU A 149 4.49 13.85 2.28
C LEU A 149 4.01 14.65 3.51
N PRO A 150 4.61 15.80 3.80
CA PRO A 150 4.12 16.67 4.85
C PRO A 150 2.70 17.17 4.51
N PRO A 151 1.84 17.42 5.51
CA PRO A 151 0.56 18.09 5.29
C PRO A 151 0.79 19.51 4.73
N ASP A 152 -0.25 20.08 4.11
CA ASP A 152 -0.24 21.48 3.67
C ASP A 152 -0.09 22.45 4.86
N GLU A 153 0.02 23.75 4.57
CA GLU A 153 0.16 24.82 5.59
C GLU A 153 -0.99 24.84 6.61
N ASN A 154 -2.14 24.26 6.28
CA ASN A 154 -3.33 24.18 7.13
C ASN A 154 -3.46 22.82 7.86
N GLY A 155 -2.46 21.94 7.77
CA GLY A 155 -2.48 20.61 8.38
C GLY A 155 -3.39 19.61 7.65
N LYS A 156 -3.90 19.96 6.46
CA LYS A 156 -4.74 19.06 5.65
C LYS A 156 -3.88 18.11 4.79
N ILE A 157 -4.50 17.00 4.43
CA ILE A 157 -3.93 16.03 3.51
C ILE A 157 -3.66 16.73 2.18
N ALA A 158 -2.38 16.95 1.86
CA ALA A 158 -1.98 17.60 0.62
C ALA A 158 -2.43 16.80 -0.62
N GLN A 159 -2.56 15.48 -0.49
CA GLN A 159 -2.93 14.61 -1.60
C GLN A 159 -3.54 13.29 -1.10
N LYS A 160 -4.68 12.87 -1.64
CA LYS A 160 -5.22 11.53 -1.42
C LYS A 160 -4.60 10.57 -2.42
N THR A 161 -4.30 9.35 -1.99
CA THR A 161 -3.79 8.30 -2.88
C THR A 161 -4.72 8.07 -4.06
N GLU A 162 -6.03 8.03 -3.82
CA GLU A 162 -7.04 7.80 -4.86
C GLU A 162 -7.16 8.94 -5.88
N ASP A 163 -6.74 10.17 -5.55
CA ASP A 163 -6.70 11.27 -6.52
C ASP A 163 -5.66 10.99 -7.63
N ASN A 164 -4.59 10.24 -7.29
CA ASN A 164 -3.50 9.90 -8.22
C ASN A 164 -3.71 8.59 -8.97
N ILE A 165 -4.21 7.58 -8.29
CA ILE A 165 -4.31 6.23 -8.87
C ILE A 165 -5.74 5.80 -9.14
N GLY A 166 -6.74 6.48 -8.59
CA GLY A 166 -8.15 6.14 -8.67
C GLY A 166 -8.67 5.29 -7.53
N PRO A 167 -9.99 5.05 -7.49
CA PRO A 167 -10.65 4.28 -6.44
C PRO A 167 -10.20 2.82 -6.41
N TYR A 168 -9.81 2.34 -5.24
CA TYR A 168 -9.37 0.95 -5.09
C TYR A 168 -10.47 -0.06 -5.42
N GLU A 169 -11.73 0.25 -5.22
CA GLU A 169 -12.83 -0.67 -5.57
C GLU A 169 -12.90 -0.96 -7.07
N LEU A 170 -12.61 0.04 -7.93
CA LEU A 170 -12.50 -0.19 -9.37
C LEU A 170 -11.26 -1.03 -9.70
N HIS A 171 -10.13 -0.74 -9.07
CA HIS A 171 -8.89 -1.49 -9.31
C HIS A 171 -9.00 -2.94 -8.86
N ASP A 172 -9.59 -3.20 -7.71
CA ASP A 172 -9.79 -4.56 -7.20
C ASP A 172 -10.78 -5.35 -8.06
N PHE A 173 -11.82 -4.68 -8.58
CA PHE A 173 -12.73 -5.27 -9.56
C PHE A 173 -12.01 -5.63 -10.86
N PHE A 174 -11.19 -4.72 -11.42
CA PHE A 174 -10.41 -4.97 -12.63
C PHE A 174 -9.40 -6.10 -12.39
N LEU A 175 -8.67 -6.03 -11.30
CA LEU A 175 -7.66 -7.03 -10.93
C LEU A 175 -8.26 -8.44 -10.84
N TYR A 176 -9.37 -8.59 -10.12
CA TYR A 176 -10.03 -9.87 -9.99
C TYR A 176 -10.46 -10.43 -11.33
N ASN A 177 -11.14 -9.63 -12.13
CA ASN A 177 -11.68 -10.08 -13.42
C ASN A 177 -10.58 -10.31 -14.47
N PHE A 178 -9.52 -9.51 -14.45
CA PHE A 178 -8.39 -9.64 -15.35
C PHE A 178 -7.58 -10.91 -15.03
N VAL A 179 -7.15 -11.06 -13.77
CA VAL A 179 -6.26 -12.17 -13.40
C VAL A 179 -7.01 -13.50 -13.30
N ARG A 180 -8.22 -13.49 -12.73
CA ARG A 180 -8.98 -14.74 -12.51
C ARG A 180 -9.58 -15.31 -13.79
N PHE A 181 -10.05 -14.44 -14.69
CA PHE A 181 -10.81 -14.88 -15.86
C PHE A 181 -10.15 -14.52 -17.19
N GLY A 182 -9.06 -13.74 -17.21
CA GLY A 182 -8.39 -13.33 -18.43
C GLY A 182 -9.25 -12.42 -19.31
N PHE A 183 -10.14 -11.60 -18.72
CA PHE A 183 -11.00 -10.74 -19.50
C PHE A 183 -10.22 -9.59 -20.12
N ASP A 184 -10.52 -9.31 -21.38
CA ASP A 184 -9.96 -8.18 -22.11
C ASP A 184 -10.53 -6.82 -21.64
N LYS A 185 -9.93 -5.73 -22.07
CA LYS A 185 -10.33 -4.37 -21.71
C LYS A 185 -11.79 -4.09 -22.01
N ALA A 186 -12.31 -4.50 -23.19
CA ALA A 186 -13.67 -4.23 -23.61
C ALA A 186 -14.69 -4.94 -22.68
N LYS A 187 -14.39 -6.17 -22.28
CA LYS A 187 -15.23 -6.93 -21.35
C LYS A 187 -15.14 -6.38 -19.95
N LEU A 188 -13.94 -6.02 -19.47
CA LEU A 188 -13.75 -5.37 -18.16
C LEU A 188 -14.54 -4.07 -18.05
N LYS A 189 -14.47 -3.21 -19.09
CA LYS A 189 -15.23 -1.95 -19.15
C LYS A 189 -16.73 -2.21 -19.03
N ARG A 190 -17.30 -3.09 -19.86
CA ARG A 190 -18.74 -3.40 -19.84
C ARG A 190 -19.21 -3.97 -18.50
N LEU A 191 -18.41 -4.84 -17.90
CA LEU A 191 -18.75 -5.42 -16.60
C LEU A 191 -18.71 -4.36 -15.49
N ALA A 192 -17.70 -3.48 -15.50
CA ALA A 192 -17.58 -2.39 -14.54
C ALA A 192 -18.72 -1.38 -14.68
N GLN A 193 -19.08 -0.99 -15.92
CA GLN A 193 -20.23 -0.11 -16.19
C GLN A 193 -21.52 -0.65 -15.59
N LYS A 194 -21.72 -1.97 -15.63
CA LYS A 194 -22.89 -2.61 -15.03
C LYS A 194 -22.79 -2.75 -13.52
N ALA A 195 -21.61 -3.08 -13.01
CA ALA A 195 -21.40 -3.31 -11.57
C ALA A 195 -21.45 -2.00 -10.75
N PHE A 196 -21.03 -0.90 -11.35
CA PHE A 196 -20.91 0.41 -10.71
C PHE A 196 -21.89 1.45 -11.31
N ASP A 197 -22.99 0.98 -11.90
CA ASP A 197 -24.03 1.85 -12.44
C ASP A 197 -24.57 2.80 -11.36
N GLY A 198 -24.60 4.09 -11.67
CA GLY A 198 -24.99 5.12 -10.71
C GLY A 198 -23.90 5.54 -9.69
N THR A 199 -22.75 4.83 -9.65
CA THR A 199 -21.62 5.17 -8.75
C THR A 199 -20.51 5.92 -9.49
N TYR A 200 -20.13 5.43 -10.67
CA TYR A 200 -19.10 6.03 -11.52
C TYR A 200 -19.64 6.27 -12.94
N THR A 201 -19.19 7.34 -13.56
CA THR A 201 -19.47 7.61 -14.97
C THR A 201 -18.68 6.66 -15.89
N ASN A 202 -19.16 6.49 -17.12
CA ASN A 202 -18.46 5.68 -18.11
C ASN A 202 -17.04 6.18 -18.41
N ASP A 203 -16.84 7.50 -18.38
CA ASP A 203 -15.55 8.14 -18.61
C ASP A 203 -14.58 7.90 -17.45
N GLU A 204 -15.06 7.95 -16.23
CA GLU A 204 -14.27 7.60 -15.04
C GLU A 204 -13.84 6.13 -15.05
N ILE A 205 -14.77 5.21 -15.36
CA ILE A 205 -14.46 3.79 -15.48
C ILE A 205 -13.39 3.55 -16.55
N GLU A 206 -13.52 4.18 -17.71
CA GLU A 206 -12.53 4.04 -18.80
C GLU A 206 -11.18 4.64 -18.42
N LYS A 207 -11.17 5.83 -17.83
CA LYS A 207 -9.96 6.48 -17.31
C LYS A 207 -9.20 5.56 -16.37
N TRP A 208 -9.89 5.04 -15.35
CA TRP A 208 -9.25 4.23 -14.32
C TRP A 208 -8.90 2.82 -14.79
N LEU A 209 -9.63 2.26 -15.75
CA LEU A 209 -9.24 1.02 -16.41
C LEU A 209 -7.93 1.17 -17.19
N ASN A 210 -7.76 2.27 -17.92
CA ASN A 210 -6.51 2.57 -18.62
C ASN A 210 -5.34 2.76 -17.63
N VAL A 211 -5.57 3.45 -16.52
CA VAL A 211 -4.57 3.60 -15.43
C VAL A 211 -4.22 2.24 -14.84
N PHE A 212 -5.22 1.38 -14.55
CA PHE A 212 -5.00 0.03 -14.05
C PHE A 212 -4.12 -0.77 -14.99
N ILE A 213 -4.48 -0.89 -16.27
CA ILE A 213 -3.72 -1.68 -17.25
C ILE A 213 -2.29 -1.16 -17.33
N LYS A 214 -2.09 0.13 -17.55
CA LYS A 214 -0.77 0.73 -17.63
C LYS A 214 0.07 0.41 -16.40
N ARG A 215 -0.44 0.70 -15.20
CA ARG A 215 0.28 0.50 -13.94
C ARG A 215 0.55 -0.97 -13.66
N PHE A 216 -0.42 -1.85 -13.95
CA PHE A 216 -0.25 -3.29 -13.76
C PHE A 216 0.94 -3.82 -14.57
N PHE A 217 1.09 -3.41 -15.82
CA PHE A 217 2.22 -3.84 -16.66
C PHE A 217 3.54 -3.23 -16.25
N ILE A 218 3.63 -1.91 -16.15
CA ILE A 218 4.91 -1.23 -15.83
C ILE A 218 5.44 -1.55 -14.42
N SER A 219 4.59 -2.04 -13.53
CA SER A 219 4.97 -2.39 -12.15
C SER A 219 5.39 -3.86 -11.98
N GLN A 220 5.47 -4.64 -13.05
CA GLN A 220 5.83 -6.06 -12.95
C GLN A 220 7.20 -6.28 -12.29
N PHE A 221 8.20 -5.43 -12.56
CA PHE A 221 9.50 -5.55 -11.94
C PHE A 221 9.45 -5.49 -10.41
N LYS A 222 8.51 -4.73 -9.83
CA LYS A 222 8.29 -4.68 -8.38
C LYS A 222 7.75 -6.01 -7.85
N ARG A 223 6.87 -6.67 -8.61
CA ARG A 223 6.29 -7.96 -8.21
C ARG A 223 7.26 -9.13 -8.27
N SER A 224 8.33 -9.02 -9.04
CA SER A 224 9.35 -10.06 -9.14
C SER A 224 10.05 -10.37 -7.82
N CYS A 225 10.07 -9.42 -6.88
CA CYS A 225 10.76 -9.54 -5.59
C CYS A 225 9.82 -9.43 -4.38
N ILE A 226 8.51 -9.66 -4.55
CA ILE A 226 7.59 -9.65 -3.40
C ILE A 226 7.89 -10.79 -2.42
N PRO A 227 7.65 -10.61 -1.12
CA PRO A 227 7.83 -11.65 -0.12
C PRO A 227 6.84 -12.81 -0.30
N ASP A 228 7.16 -13.94 0.29
CA ASP A 228 6.20 -15.03 0.45
C ASP A 228 5.04 -14.61 1.36
N GLY A 229 3.88 -15.20 1.13
CA GLY A 229 2.69 -14.95 1.93
C GLY A 229 1.57 -15.92 1.61
N PRO A 230 0.48 -15.91 2.37
CA PRO A 230 -0.62 -16.83 2.18
C PRO A 230 -1.43 -16.46 0.93
N LYS A 231 -1.92 -17.47 0.21
CA LYS A 231 -2.95 -17.27 -0.80
C LYS A 231 -4.32 -17.41 -0.13
N VAL A 232 -4.93 -16.27 0.18
CA VAL A 232 -6.23 -16.22 0.88
C VAL A 232 -7.39 -16.40 -0.08
N GLY A 233 -7.36 -15.71 -1.22
CA GLY A 233 -8.40 -15.75 -2.24
C GLY A 233 -7.99 -16.56 -3.48
N SER A 234 -8.80 -16.44 -4.55
CA SER A 234 -8.54 -17.09 -5.84
C SER A 234 -7.52 -16.33 -6.71
N VAL A 235 -7.15 -15.10 -6.34
CA VAL A 235 -6.18 -14.25 -7.03
C VAL A 235 -4.96 -14.02 -6.15
N SER A 236 -3.80 -14.19 -6.73
CA SER A 236 -2.50 -13.85 -6.14
C SER A 236 -1.56 -13.39 -7.26
N LEU A 237 -0.59 -12.56 -6.93
CA LEU A 237 0.39 -12.04 -7.87
C LEU A 237 1.80 -12.55 -7.58
N SER A 238 1.93 -13.65 -6.83
CA SER A 238 3.23 -14.26 -6.57
C SER A 238 3.90 -14.72 -7.86
N SER A 239 5.08 -14.22 -8.13
CA SER A 239 5.89 -14.61 -9.29
C SER A 239 6.40 -16.05 -9.22
N ARG A 240 6.27 -16.70 -8.07
CA ARG A 240 6.72 -18.09 -7.85
C ARG A 240 5.77 -19.11 -8.44
N GLY A 241 4.48 -18.77 -8.60
CA GLY A 241 3.53 -19.75 -9.13
C GLY A 241 2.22 -19.19 -9.65
N ASP A 242 1.80 -18.01 -9.21
CA ASP A 242 0.46 -17.49 -9.51
C ASP A 242 0.43 -16.54 -10.73
N TRP A 243 1.41 -15.62 -10.82
CA TRP A 243 1.47 -14.65 -11.90
C TRP A 243 2.91 -14.49 -12.42
N ARG A 244 3.16 -14.95 -13.63
CA ARG A 244 4.45 -14.81 -14.31
C ARG A 244 4.28 -13.96 -15.56
N MET A 245 4.96 -12.83 -15.58
CA MET A 245 4.97 -11.91 -16.73
C MET A 245 6.37 -11.31 -16.85
N PRO A 246 6.90 -11.12 -18.07
CA PRO A 246 8.13 -10.37 -18.27
C PRO A 246 8.00 -8.94 -17.76
N SER A 247 9.08 -8.41 -17.15
CA SER A 247 9.06 -7.04 -16.61
C SER A 247 9.01 -5.96 -17.69
N ASP A 248 9.34 -6.31 -18.92
CA ASP A 248 9.31 -5.46 -20.11
C ASP A 248 8.09 -5.69 -21.01
N ALA A 249 7.06 -6.44 -20.52
CA ALA A 249 5.82 -6.64 -21.26
C ALA A 249 5.12 -5.30 -21.52
N SER A 250 4.76 -5.05 -22.80
CA SER A 250 4.06 -3.84 -23.19
C SER A 250 2.58 -3.90 -22.86
N PHE A 251 2.03 -2.78 -22.41
CA PHE A 251 0.59 -2.59 -22.20
C PHE A 251 -0.12 -1.99 -23.40
N GLU A 252 0.60 -1.54 -24.43
CA GLU A 252 0.06 -0.72 -25.54
C GLU A 252 -1.03 -1.45 -26.32
N ASP A 253 -0.88 -2.77 -26.52
CA ASP A 253 -1.88 -3.57 -27.22
C ASP A 253 -3.16 -3.82 -26.39
N PHE A 254 -3.09 -3.61 -25.08
CA PHE A 254 -4.24 -3.75 -24.17
C PHE A 254 -5.03 -2.45 -23.99
N ILE A 255 -4.45 -1.31 -24.34
CA ILE A 255 -5.12 0.02 -24.21
C ILE A 255 -5.85 0.40 -25.50
N LYS A 256 -5.42 -0.12 -26.65
CA LYS A 256 -6.13 0.05 -27.93
C LYS A 256 -7.50 -0.63 -27.87
#